data_bd57541db6db48880685ed32e2a260ba
#
_entry.id   bd57541db6db48880685ed32e2a260ba
#
_cell.length_a   1.000
_cell.length_b   1.000
_cell.length_c   1.000
_cell.angle_alpha   90.00
_cell.angle_beta   90.00
_cell.angle_gamma   90.00
#
_symmetry.space_group_name_H-M   'P 1'
#
loop_
_entity.id
_entity.type
_entity.pdbx_description
1 polymer ?
#
loop_
_entity_poly.entity_id
_entity_poly.type
_entity_poly.pdbx_seq_one_letter_code
_entity_poly.pdbx_strand_id
1 'polypeptide(L)'
;MISRFPVVDISPTTYFGGEFVPAKAIPHEAITVGATIIREGHEGFEANVLLIDASGKVRARNPMRLIWPGSDRYEGVATPTDLGHWSFAIDVRDEKGIHSTSEKFPIYAETPRALIGSWYEFFPRSEGAVKKSDGSIISGNFLTAKESLKRVADMGFDILYLPPIHPIGLSFRKGKNNSTTAQPGEPGVPWGIGSADGGHDAINPELGTLKDFQEFVAAAKKLNIEIALDLALQCSPDHPWAKSHQEWFTKRADGTIAYAENPPKKYQDIYPINFDNDYKGLLNEVLRIIRFWISQGIKAFRVDNPHTKPVHFWQECIATINKENPEVIFLAEAFTRPAMMHALGKAGFQQSYTYFTWRVTKQELVDYGTEVSKQTSGFFRPNFWVNTPDILPLHLQSGNPAIFAQRAVLLMVCLIQLHFSSSTISPFISHRKSICLA
;
A
#
# COMPACT_ATOMS: atom_id res chain seq x y z
N MET A 1 -40.90 -3.74 -13.92
CA MET A 1 -41.36 -5.14 -13.90
C MET A 1 -40.99 -5.69 -12.54
N ILE A 2 -41.90 -6.34 -11.80
CA ILE A 2 -41.57 -6.93 -10.51
C ILE A 2 -40.76 -8.20 -10.77
N SER A 3 -39.60 -8.30 -10.12
CA SER A 3 -38.77 -9.51 -10.22
C SER A 3 -39.46 -10.68 -9.53
N ARG A 4 -39.54 -11.84 -10.22
CA ARG A 4 -40.03 -13.09 -9.64
C ARG A 4 -39.00 -13.79 -8.75
N PHE A 5 -37.76 -13.33 -8.82
CA PHE A 5 -36.63 -13.77 -8.01
C PHE A 5 -35.95 -12.54 -7.42
N PRO A 6 -36.43 -11.99 -6.29
CA PRO A 6 -35.65 -10.99 -5.57
C PRO A 6 -34.31 -11.58 -5.15
N VAL A 7 -33.21 -10.94 -5.59
CA VAL A 7 -31.84 -11.29 -5.23
C VAL A 7 -31.34 -10.18 -4.30
N VAL A 8 -31.06 -10.51 -3.06
CA VAL A 8 -30.68 -9.54 -2.01
C VAL A 8 -29.43 -10.01 -1.26
N ASP A 9 -28.90 -9.17 -0.40
CA ASP A 9 -27.71 -9.46 0.41
C ASP A 9 -26.51 -9.97 -0.42
N ILE A 10 -26.31 -9.36 -1.58
CA ILE A 10 -25.26 -9.77 -2.52
C ILE A 10 -23.88 -9.40 -1.95
N SER A 11 -22.94 -10.36 -2.01
CA SER A 11 -21.56 -10.18 -1.56
C SER A 11 -20.57 -10.81 -2.55
N PRO A 12 -19.33 -10.28 -2.68
CA PRO A 12 -18.84 -9.08 -2.05
C PRO A 12 -19.37 -7.82 -2.75
N THR A 13 -20.00 -6.94 -1.98
CA THR A 13 -20.42 -5.63 -2.47
C THR A 13 -20.01 -4.57 -1.47
N THR A 14 -19.38 -3.53 -1.95
CA THR A 14 -18.91 -2.42 -1.13
C THR A 14 -19.35 -1.13 -1.76
N TYR A 15 -19.99 -0.27 -0.96
CA TYR A 15 -20.48 1.04 -1.39
C TYR A 15 -19.63 2.12 -0.76
N PHE A 16 -19.16 3.06 -1.58
CA PHE A 16 -18.33 4.17 -1.10
C PHE A 16 -18.47 5.38 -2.05
N GLY A 17 -18.66 6.56 -1.47
CA GLY A 17 -18.73 7.80 -2.27
C GLY A 17 -19.92 7.88 -3.25
N GLY A 18 -20.98 7.09 -3.05
CA GLY A 18 -22.14 7.10 -3.95
C GLY A 18 -22.13 5.99 -5.01
N GLU A 19 -21.09 5.15 -5.04
CA GLU A 19 -20.91 4.11 -6.06
C GLU A 19 -20.48 2.78 -5.44
N PHE A 20 -20.69 1.67 -6.18
CA PHE A 20 -20.06 0.40 -5.86
C PHE A 20 -18.57 0.47 -6.22
N VAL A 21 -17.73 0.19 -5.25
CA VAL A 21 -16.30 0.04 -5.49
C VAL A 21 -15.96 -1.39 -5.90
N PRO A 22 -14.94 -1.58 -6.76
CA PRO A 22 -14.57 -2.91 -7.21
C PRO A 22 -14.15 -3.82 -6.06
N ALA A 23 -14.68 -5.06 -6.06
CA ALA A 23 -14.11 -6.12 -5.26
C ALA A 23 -12.68 -6.43 -5.75
N LYS A 24 -11.75 -6.60 -4.82
CA LYS A 24 -10.35 -6.91 -5.13
C LYS A 24 -10.18 -8.37 -5.49
N ALA A 25 -9.42 -8.62 -6.56
CA ALA A 25 -9.01 -9.95 -7.00
C ALA A 25 -7.60 -9.91 -7.57
N ILE A 26 -7.03 -11.07 -7.85
CA ILE A 26 -5.95 -11.25 -8.82
C ILE A 26 -6.41 -12.21 -9.92
N PRO A 27 -5.74 -12.28 -11.08
CA PRO A 27 -6.04 -13.30 -12.08
C PRO A 27 -6.02 -14.71 -11.47
N HIS A 28 -7.05 -15.50 -11.80
CA HIS A 28 -7.26 -16.86 -11.31
C HIS A 28 -7.61 -17.01 -9.82
N GLU A 29 -7.83 -15.92 -9.09
CA GLU A 29 -8.39 -15.96 -7.74
C GLU A 29 -9.91 -16.20 -7.82
N ALA A 30 -10.38 -17.22 -7.12
CA ALA A 30 -11.79 -17.50 -6.99
C ALA A 30 -12.43 -16.63 -5.90
N ILE A 31 -13.19 -15.62 -6.32
CA ILE A 31 -13.95 -14.76 -5.41
C ILE A 31 -15.27 -15.46 -5.09
N THR A 32 -15.55 -15.67 -3.83
CA THR A 32 -16.85 -16.16 -3.38
C THR A 32 -17.92 -15.08 -3.58
N VAL A 33 -18.93 -15.39 -4.38
CA VAL A 33 -20.10 -14.54 -4.58
C VAL A 33 -21.28 -15.19 -3.88
N GLY A 34 -21.90 -14.48 -2.94
CA GLY A 34 -23.04 -14.96 -2.21
C GLY A 34 -24.26 -14.07 -2.41
N ALA A 35 -25.47 -14.65 -2.34
CA ALA A 35 -26.72 -13.91 -2.35
C ALA A 35 -27.83 -14.68 -1.65
N THR A 36 -28.79 -13.95 -1.09
CA THR A 36 -30.08 -14.51 -0.69
C THR A 36 -31.03 -14.39 -1.87
N ILE A 37 -31.59 -15.53 -2.30
CA ILE A 37 -32.50 -15.61 -3.46
C ILE A 37 -33.88 -16.03 -2.96
N ILE A 38 -34.85 -15.16 -3.14
CA ILE A 38 -36.20 -15.35 -2.65
C ILE A 38 -37.10 -15.78 -3.82
N ARG A 39 -37.92 -16.80 -3.59
CA ARG A 39 -38.98 -17.21 -4.51
C ARG A 39 -40.25 -17.55 -3.77
N GLU A 40 -41.40 -17.12 -4.30
CA GLU A 40 -42.69 -17.60 -3.84
C GLU A 40 -42.96 -19.03 -4.36
N GLY A 41 -43.60 -19.88 -3.56
CA GLY A 41 -43.98 -21.26 -3.90
C GLY A 41 -42.89 -22.29 -3.62
N HIS A 42 -43.04 -23.48 -4.20
CA HIS A 42 -42.15 -24.63 -3.94
C HIS A 42 -41.41 -25.12 -5.17
N GLU A 43 -41.46 -24.36 -6.28
CA GLU A 43 -40.81 -24.75 -7.54
C GLU A 43 -39.28 -24.50 -7.46
N GLY A 44 -38.49 -25.38 -8.08
CA GLY A 44 -37.05 -25.26 -8.15
C GLY A 44 -36.61 -24.13 -9.07
N PHE A 45 -35.38 -23.68 -8.89
CA PHE A 45 -34.69 -22.76 -9.78
C PHE A 45 -33.18 -23.05 -9.79
N GLU A 46 -32.51 -22.58 -10.84
CA GLU A 46 -31.07 -22.55 -10.95
C GLU A 46 -30.57 -21.11 -10.76
N ALA A 47 -29.48 -20.95 -10.03
CA ALA A 47 -28.81 -19.67 -9.87
C ALA A 47 -27.34 -19.79 -10.33
N ASN A 48 -26.84 -18.78 -11.02
CA ASN A 48 -25.49 -18.75 -11.56
C ASN A 48 -24.84 -17.39 -11.32
N VAL A 49 -23.56 -17.39 -11.02
CA VAL A 49 -22.71 -16.21 -11.09
C VAL A 49 -22.25 -16.03 -12.54
N LEU A 50 -22.57 -14.89 -13.13
CA LEU A 50 -22.04 -14.47 -14.42
C LEU A 50 -20.74 -13.69 -14.20
N LEU A 51 -19.65 -14.12 -14.78
CA LEU A 51 -18.42 -13.34 -14.86
C LEU A 51 -18.43 -12.57 -16.18
N ILE A 52 -18.25 -11.25 -16.12
CA ILE A 52 -18.41 -10.33 -17.24
C ILE A 52 -17.13 -9.51 -17.39
N ASP A 53 -16.56 -9.46 -18.59
CA ASP A 53 -15.36 -8.68 -18.88
C ASP A 53 -15.66 -7.18 -19.06
N ALA A 54 -14.59 -6.39 -19.23
CA ALA A 54 -14.68 -4.93 -19.43
C ALA A 54 -15.48 -4.52 -20.70
N SER A 55 -15.61 -5.41 -21.69
CA SER A 55 -16.43 -5.18 -22.89
C SER A 55 -17.92 -5.47 -22.66
N GLY A 56 -18.28 -5.99 -21.49
CA GLY A 56 -19.64 -6.38 -21.14
C GLY A 56 -20.02 -7.80 -21.59
N LYS A 57 -19.07 -8.60 -22.10
CA LYS A 57 -19.29 -9.97 -22.54
C LYS A 57 -19.21 -10.93 -21.36
N VAL A 58 -20.20 -11.84 -21.24
CA VAL A 58 -20.16 -12.93 -20.28
C VAL A 58 -19.06 -13.93 -20.68
N ARG A 59 -18.10 -14.15 -19.80
CA ARG A 59 -16.98 -15.08 -19.99
C ARG A 59 -17.16 -16.42 -19.31
N ALA A 60 -17.88 -16.41 -18.18
CA ALA A 60 -18.20 -17.63 -17.45
C ALA A 60 -19.59 -17.54 -16.83
N ARG A 61 -20.18 -18.71 -16.63
CA ARG A 61 -21.44 -18.91 -15.90
C ARG A 61 -21.19 -20.04 -14.90
N ASN A 62 -21.11 -19.72 -13.63
CA ASN A 62 -20.75 -20.65 -12.57
C ASN A 62 -21.96 -20.91 -11.67
N PRO A 63 -22.33 -22.18 -11.43
CA PRO A 63 -23.50 -22.49 -10.62
C PRO A 63 -23.32 -22.04 -9.17
N MET A 64 -24.40 -21.53 -8.59
CA MET A 64 -24.51 -21.25 -7.16
C MET A 64 -25.14 -22.44 -6.43
N ARG A 65 -24.70 -22.68 -5.21
CA ARG A 65 -25.20 -23.76 -4.35
C ARG A 65 -25.80 -23.19 -3.09
N LEU A 66 -26.91 -23.77 -2.65
CA LEU A 66 -27.49 -23.49 -1.34
C LEU A 66 -26.49 -23.86 -0.24
N ILE A 67 -26.22 -22.94 0.68
CA ILE A 67 -25.21 -23.16 1.72
C ILE A 67 -25.71 -24.18 2.75
N TRP A 68 -26.97 -24.04 3.21
CA TRP A 68 -27.66 -25.02 4.05
C TRP A 68 -29.17 -24.94 3.83
N PRO A 69 -29.89 -26.05 4.03
CA PRO A 69 -31.32 -26.07 3.86
C PRO A 69 -32.04 -25.01 4.72
N GLY A 70 -32.97 -24.26 4.10
CA GLY A 70 -33.75 -23.23 4.75
C GLY A 70 -33.08 -21.88 4.95
N SER A 71 -31.86 -21.70 4.40
CA SER A 71 -31.16 -20.40 4.48
C SER A 71 -31.52 -19.44 3.36
N ASP A 72 -32.02 -19.95 2.22
CA ASP A 72 -32.18 -19.22 0.96
C ASP A 72 -30.89 -18.51 0.50
N ARG A 73 -29.75 -18.83 1.15
CA ARG A 73 -28.43 -18.30 0.89
C ARG A 73 -27.67 -19.20 -0.07
N TYR A 74 -27.30 -18.64 -1.21
CA TYR A 74 -26.56 -19.34 -2.26
C TYR A 74 -25.16 -18.74 -2.41
N GLU A 75 -24.19 -19.60 -2.74
CA GLU A 75 -22.82 -19.19 -3.05
C GLU A 75 -22.32 -19.82 -4.35
N GLY A 76 -21.59 -19.04 -5.11
CA GLY A 76 -20.87 -19.44 -6.30
C GLY A 76 -19.53 -18.69 -6.36
N VAL A 77 -18.83 -18.77 -7.48
CA VAL A 77 -17.53 -18.14 -7.65
C VAL A 77 -17.46 -17.28 -8.90
N ALA A 78 -16.72 -16.17 -8.81
CA ALA A 78 -16.26 -15.37 -9.93
C ALA A 78 -14.73 -15.44 -9.99
N THR A 79 -14.15 -15.82 -11.13
CA THR A 79 -12.70 -16.01 -11.27
C THR A 79 -12.20 -15.22 -12.48
N PRO A 80 -11.76 -13.95 -12.31
CA PRO A 80 -11.14 -13.18 -13.38
C PRO A 80 -9.91 -13.90 -13.94
N THR A 81 -9.66 -13.80 -15.24
CA THR A 81 -8.52 -14.47 -15.90
C THR A 81 -7.36 -13.52 -16.19
N ASP A 82 -7.64 -12.23 -16.29
CA ASP A 82 -6.68 -11.21 -16.70
C ASP A 82 -6.75 -10.00 -15.79
N LEU A 83 -5.70 -9.16 -15.81
CA LEU A 83 -5.65 -7.89 -15.07
C LEU A 83 -6.74 -6.91 -15.55
N GLY A 84 -7.20 -6.06 -14.64
CA GLY A 84 -8.08 -4.95 -14.94
C GLY A 84 -9.53 -5.17 -14.53
N HIS A 85 -10.44 -4.46 -15.22
CA HIS A 85 -11.85 -4.38 -14.86
C HIS A 85 -12.66 -5.60 -15.30
N TRP A 86 -13.38 -6.14 -14.36
CA TRP A 86 -14.37 -7.19 -14.49
C TRP A 86 -15.64 -6.81 -13.74
N SER A 87 -16.68 -7.59 -13.91
CA SER A 87 -17.87 -7.51 -13.06
C SER A 87 -18.52 -8.88 -12.92
N PHE A 88 -19.35 -9.02 -11.90
CA PHE A 88 -20.22 -10.16 -11.77
C PHE A 88 -21.68 -9.73 -11.71
N ALA A 89 -22.58 -10.63 -12.04
CA ALA A 89 -24.02 -10.52 -11.82
C ALA A 89 -24.54 -11.90 -11.44
N ILE A 90 -25.71 -11.94 -10.83
CA ILE A 90 -26.38 -13.20 -10.48
C ILE A 90 -27.57 -13.38 -11.41
N ASP A 91 -27.60 -14.50 -12.12
CA ASP A 91 -28.68 -14.90 -13.03
C ASP A 91 -29.44 -16.09 -12.42
N VAL A 92 -30.75 -15.93 -12.28
CA VAL A 92 -31.65 -16.93 -11.71
C VAL A 92 -32.67 -17.31 -12.75
N ARG A 93 -32.94 -18.61 -12.93
CA ARG A 93 -33.88 -19.13 -13.91
C ARG A 93 -34.62 -20.35 -13.36
N ASP A 94 -35.92 -20.42 -13.64
CA ASP A 94 -36.71 -21.62 -13.37
C ASP A 94 -36.87 -22.51 -14.62
N GLU A 95 -37.45 -23.67 -14.39
CA GLU A 95 -37.74 -24.66 -15.46
C GLU A 95 -38.73 -24.15 -16.52
N LYS A 96 -39.56 -23.15 -16.19
CA LYS A 96 -40.54 -22.54 -17.12
C LYS A 96 -39.90 -21.42 -17.96
N GLY A 97 -38.59 -21.12 -17.75
CA GLY A 97 -37.88 -20.10 -18.50
C GLY A 97 -38.07 -18.67 -17.93
N ILE A 98 -38.75 -18.51 -16.77
CA ILE A 98 -38.78 -17.23 -16.08
C ILE A 98 -37.39 -16.97 -15.53
N HIS A 99 -36.84 -15.80 -15.81
CA HIS A 99 -35.48 -15.44 -15.36
C HIS A 99 -35.41 -14.03 -14.82
N SER A 100 -34.42 -13.80 -14.00
CA SER A 100 -34.03 -12.48 -13.46
C SER A 100 -32.52 -12.41 -13.36
N THR A 101 -31.94 -11.27 -13.74
CA THR A 101 -30.51 -11.01 -13.59
C THR A 101 -30.34 -9.77 -12.72
N SER A 102 -29.48 -9.84 -11.71
CA SER A 102 -29.15 -8.71 -10.86
C SER A 102 -28.44 -7.59 -11.64
N GLU A 103 -28.24 -6.45 -11.02
CA GLU A 103 -27.29 -5.46 -11.48
C GLU A 103 -25.85 -6.04 -11.49
N LYS A 104 -24.94 -5.33 -12.15
CA LYS A 104 -23.53 -5.72 -12.24
C LYS A 104 -22.75 -5.11 -11.08
N PHE A 105 -21.94 -5.93 -10.42
CA PHE A 105 -21.04 -5.49 -9.34
C PHE A 105 -19.60 -5.54 -9.83
N PRO A 106 -18.84 -4.46 -9.64
CA PRO A 106 -17.50 -4.36 -10.21
C PRO A 106 -16.48 -5.24 -9.46
N ILE A 107 -15.53 -5.77 -10.21
CA ILE A 107 -14.31 -6.43 -9.74
C ILE A 107 -13.12 -5.74 -10.40
N TYR A 108 -12.03 -5.57 -9.67
CA TYR A 108 -10.76 -5.16 -10.24
C TYR A 108 -9.71 -6.23 -9.95
N ALA A 109 -9.22 -6.88 -11.02
CA ALA A 109 -8.18 -7.88 -10.94
C ALA A 109 -6.80 -7.18 -10.95
N GLU A 110 -6.17 -7.15 -9.80
CA GLU A 110 -4.87 -6.54 -9.51
C GLU A 110 -3.72 -7.48 -9.91
N THR A 111 -2.49 -6.98 -9.98
CA THR A 111 -1.32 -7.83 -10.16
C THR A 111 -1.21 -8.87 -9.03
N PRO A 112 -0.67 -10.08 -9.26
CA PRO A 112 -0.42 -11.06 -8.19
C PRO A 112 0.37 -10.50 -7.00
N ARG A 113 1.23 -9.51 -7.22
CA ARG A 113 1.94 -8.81 -6.16
C ARG A 113 1.04 -8.07 -5.16
N ALA A 114 -0.16 -7.68 -5.57
CA ALA A 114 -1.13 -7.07 -4.66
C ALA A 114 -1.65 -8.06 -3.61
N LEU A 115 -1.63 -9.36 -3.90
CA LEU A 115 -2.08 -10.42 -2.99
C LEU A 115 -0.93 -11.13 -2.29
N ILE A 116 0.16 -11.42 -3.01
CA ILE A 116 1.29 -12.22 -2.50
C ILE A 116 2.59 -11.47 -2.73
N GLY A 117 3.33 -11.20 -1.66
CA GLY A 117 4.65 -10.58 -1.73
C GLY A 117 5.34 -10.55 -0.38
N SER A 118 6.67 -10.59 -0.40
CA SER A 118 7.52 -10.45 0.76
C SER A 118 8.37 -9.20 0.63
N TRP A 119 8.19 -8.26 1.55
CA TRP A 119 8.82 -6.95 1.50
C TRP A 119 10.00 -6.89 2.46
N TYR A 120 11.12 -6.34 1.99
CA TYR A 120 12.27 -5.99 2.81
C TYR A 120 12.52 -4.49 2.72
N GLU A 121 12.88 -3.87 3.82
CA GLU A 121 13.16 -2.44 3.88
C GLU A 121 14.60 -2.19 4.29
N PHE A 122 15.29 -1.33 3.57
CA PHE A 122 16.54 -0.74 4.01
C PHE A 122 16.74 0.70 3.48
N PHE A 123 17.55 1.46 4.18
CA PHE A 123 18.01 2.77 3.74
C PHE A 123 19.27 2.60 2.87
N PRO A 124 19.30 3.03 1.60
CA PRO A 124 20.51 2.94 0.76
C PRO A 124 21.75 3.57 1.42
N ARG A 125 21.54 4.69 2.16
CA ARG A 125 22.62 5.34 2.90
C ARG A 125 23.22 4.52 4.04
N SER A 126 22.53 3.49 4.53
CA SER A 126 22.98 2.60 5.59
C SER A 126 23.72 1.36 5.05
N GLU A 127 23.41 0.95 3.81
CA GLU A 127 23.99 -0.23 3.19
C GLU A 127 25.40 0.06 2.68
N GLY A 128 26.38 -0.59 3.28
CA GLY A 128 27.81 -0.34 3.04
C GLY A 128 28.35 0.92 3.72
N ALA A 129 27.60 1.51 4.65
CA ALA A 129 28.10 2.61 5.48
C ALA A 129 29.28 2.16 6.35
N VAL A 130 30.28 3.02 6.50
CA VAL A 130 31.52 2.72 7.23
C VAL A 130 31.71 3.75 8.35
N LYS A 131 31.86 3.27 9.58
CA LYS A 131 32.26 4.10 10.70
C LYS A 131 33.78 4.16 10.78
N LYS A 132 34.33 5.37 10.68
CA LYS A 132 35.76 5.63 10.78
C LYS A 132 36.26 5.58 12.24
N SER A 133 37.57 5.53 12.42
CA SER A 133 38.22 5.53 13.73
C SER A 133 37.96 6.81 14.55
N ASP A 134 37.75 7.95 13.88
CA ASP A 134 37.39 9.22 14.49
C ASP A 134 35.90 9.34 14.88
N GLY A 135 35.12 8.28 14.61
CA GLY A 135 33.69 8.23 14.89
C GLY A 135 32.80 8.82 13.81
N SER A 136 33.37 9.42 12.76
CA SER A 136 32.61 9.88 11.59
C SER A 136 32.09 8.71 10.77
N ILE A 137 31.01 8.94 10.01
CA ILE A 137 30.36 7.90 9.20
C ILE A 137 30.43 8.32 7.74
N ILE A 138 30.91 7.41 6.89
CA ILE A 138 30.72 7.51 5.46
C ILE A 138 29.39 6.78 5.15
N SER A 139 28.41 7.51 4.66
CA SER A 139 27.12 6.94 4.24
C SER A 139 27.31 6.00 3.05
N GLY A 140 26.46 4.98 2.95
CA GLY A 140 26.29 4.20 1.73
C GLY A 140 25.60 5.01 0.63
N ASN A 141 25.49 4.41 -0.54
CA ASN A 141 24.85 4.96 -1.73
C ASN A 141 24.32 3.81 -2.61
N PHE A 142 23.78 4.09 -3.80
CA PHE A 142 23.27 3.04 -4.68
C PHE A 142 24.32 2.00 -5.11
N LEU A 143 25.57 2.40 -5.25
CA LEU A 143 26.65 1.46 -5.62
C LEU A 143 26.93 0.47 -4.48
N THR A 144 27.04 0.96 -3.25
CA THR A 144 27.24 0.10 -2.08
C THR A 144 25.99 -0.72 -1.73
N ALA A 145 24.80 -0.13 -1.84
CA ALA A 145 23.53 -0.81 -1.60
C ALA A 145 23.27 -1.94 -2.62
N LYS A 146 23.77 -1.81 -3.85
CA LYS A 146 23.66 -2.84 -4.88
C LYS A 146 24.29 -4.17 -4.45
N GLU A 147 25.36 -4.14 -3.69
CA GLU A 147 26.02 -5.34 -3.14
C GLU A 147 25.12 -6.09 -2.12
N SER A 148 24.20 -5.39 -1.47
CA SER A 148 23.26 -5.98 -0.51
C SER A 148 22.06 -6.68 -1.17
N LEU A 149 21.81 -6.48 -2.45
CA LEU A 149 20.66 -7.07 -3.16
C LEU A 149 20.70 -8.60 -3.13
N LYS A 150 21.90 -9.18 -3.30
CA LYS A 150 22.04 -10.64 -3.22
C LYS A 150 21.59 -11.18 -1.86
N ARG A 151 21.93 -10.51 -0.77
CA ARG A 151 21.50 -10.89 0.58
C ARG A 151 19.98 -10.86 0.70
N VAL A 152 19.32 -9.83 0.15
CA VAL A 152 17.86 -9.70 0.16
C VAL A 152 17.22 -10.84 -0.63
N ALA A 153 17.74 -11.15 -1.83
CA ALA A 153 17.26 -12.29 -2.64
C ALA A 153 17.46 -13.64 -1.95
N ASP A 154 18.65 -13.86 -1.38
CA ASP A 154 18.97 -15.13 -0.67
C ASP A 154 18.07 -15.36 0.55
N MET A 155 17.52 -14.32 1.15
CA MET A 155 16.52 -14.41 2.22
C MET A 155 15.10 -14.69 1.71
N GLY A 156 14.87 -14.71 0.40
CA GLY A 156 13.56 -14.98 -0.21
C GLY A 156 12.62 -13.78 -0.32
N PHE A 157 13.13 -12.55 -0.19
CA PHE A 157 12.33 -11.35 -0.42
C PHE A 157 12.24 -11.03 -1.91
N ASP A 158 11.09 -10.53 -2.31
CA ASP A 158 10.78 -10.23 -3.72
C ASP A 158 10.43 -8.76 -3.97
N ILE A 159 10.24 -7.98 -2.91
CA ILE A 159 10.08 -6.52 -2.99
C ILE A 159 11.06 -5.86 -2.01
N LEU A 160 11.82 -4.90 -2.51
CA LEU A 160 12.69 -4.05 -1.71
C LEU A 160 12.13 -2.63 -1.63
N TYR A 161 11.68 -2.23 -0.46
CA TYR A 161 11.22 -0.89 -0.18
C TYR A 161 12.39 0.01 0.23
N LEU A 162 12.47 1.16 -0.42
CA LEU A 162 13.42 2.23 -0.13
C LEU A 162 12.66 3.44 0.45
N PRO A 163 12.99 3.90 1.67
CA PRO A 163 12.58 5.23 2.13
C PRO A 163 12.97 6.32 1.12
N PRO A 164 12.43 7.56 1.25
CA PRO A 164 12.61 8.58 0.23
C PRO A 164 14.07 8.73 -0.20
N ILE A 165 14.30 8.67 -1.52
CA ILE A 165 15.64 8.76 -2.16
C ILE A 165 15.92 10.16 -2.71
N HIS A 166 15.07 11.12 -2.40
CA HIS A 166 15.08 12.47 -2.93
C HIS A 166 16.04 13.39 -2.15
N PRO A 167 16.42 14.54 -2.73
CA PRO A 167 17.18 15.55 -1.99
C PRO A 167 16.50 15.95 -0.69
N ILE A 168 17.28 16.14 0.36
CA ILE A 168 16.78 16.47 1.70
C ILE A 168 17.03 17.96 1.97
N GLY A 169 16.00 18.66 2.50
CA GLY A 169 16.10 20.07 2.84
C GLY A 169 17.22 20.38 3.87
N LEU A 170 17.70 21.60 3.84
CA LEU A 170 18.71 22.12 4.76
C LEU A 170 18.07 22.93 5.91
N SER A 171 17.00 23.67 5.61
CA SER A 171 16.29 24.49 6.58
C SER A 171 15.58 23.60 7.60
N PHE A 172 15.84 23.87 8.89
CA PHE A 172 15.31 23.09 10.02
C PHE A 172 15.62 21.58 9.95
N ARG A 173 16.65 21.20 9.21
CA ARG A 173 17.08 19.80 9.04
C ARG A 173 17.22 19.12 10.39
N LYS A 174 16.58 17.97 10.55
CA LYS A 174 16.69 17.16 11.78
C LYS A 174 18.06 16.49 11.83
N GLY A 175 18.63 16.50 13.03
CA GLY A 175 19.89 15.83 13.32
C GLY A 175 19.71 14.47 13.98
N LYS A 176 20.82 13.94 14.47
CA LYS A 176 20.90 12.65 15.14
C LYS A 176 19.93 12.56 16.32
N ASN A 177 19.30 11.39 16.49
CA ASN A 177 18.29 11.13 17.52
C ASN A 177 17.12 12.12 17.47
N ASN A 178 16.73 12.54 16.27
CA ASN A 178 15.65 13.50 16.03
C ASN A 178 15.87 14.86 16.71
N SER A 179 17.13 15.30 16.87
CA SER A 179 17.42 16.63 17.35
C SER A 179 16.84 17.68 16.38
N THR A 180 16.44 18.83 16.91
CA THR A 180 15.80 19.89 16.11
C THR A 180 16.75 20.62 15.16
N THR A 181 18.05 20.34 15.24
CA THR A 181 19.09 20.94 14.41
C THR A 181 20.14 19.89 14.06
N ALA A 182 20.39 19.69 12.76
CA ALA A 182 21.47 18.84 12.29
C ALA A 182 22.83 19.51 12.50
N GLN A 183 23.83 18.71 12.86
CA GLN A 183 25.23 19.12 12.85
C GLN A 183 25.81 18.99 11.44
N PRO A 184 26.90 19.70 11.11
CA PRO A 184 27.59 19.53 9.84
C PRO A 184 27.93 18.06 9.58
N GLY A 185 27.55 17.55 8.38
CA GLY A 185 27.76 16.15 8.00
C GLY A 185 26.67 15.16 8.43
N GLU A 186 25.64 15.61 9.16
CA GLU A 186 24.48 14.76 9.45
C GLU A 186 23.53 14.71 8.24
N PRO A 187 23.07 13.51 7.84
CA PRO A 187 22.34 13.31 6.57
C PRO A 187 20.91 13.84 6.57
N GLY A 188 20.34 14.18 7.73
CA GLY A 188 18.94 14.60 7.83
C GLY A 188 17.93 13.46 7.72
N VAL A 189 16.66 13.82 7.75
CA VAL A 189 15.52 12.88 7.64
C VAL A 189 15.06 12.82 6.18
N PRO A 190 14.99 11.63 5.55
CA PRO A 190 14.63 11.49 4.15
C PRO A 190 13.24 12.06 3.79
N TRP A 191 12.30 12.09 4.72
CA TRP A 191 10.96 12.63 4.51
C TRP A 191 10.89 14.16 4.48
N GLY A 192 11.95 14.87 4.81
CA GLY A 192 12.11 16.31 4.58
C GLY A 192 12.52 16.58 3.12
N ILE A 193 11.65 16.24 2.18
CA ILE A 193 11.94 16.17 0.74
C ILE A 193 12.12 17.55 0.12
N GLY A 194 13.19 17.70 -0.63
CA GLY A 194 13.47 18.82 -1.52
C GLY A 194 14.55 19.76 -1.04
N SER A 195 15.42 20.14 -1.95
CA SER A 195 16.49 21.14 -1.78
C SER A 195 16.74 21.87 -3.10
N ALA A 196 17.83 22.62 -3.18
CA ALA A 196 18.27 23.22 -4.45
C ALA A 196 18.57 22.16 -5.53
N ASP A 197 18.85 20.92 -5.12
CA ASP A 197 19.15 19.79 -6.03
C ASP A 197 17.89 19.14 -6.62
N GLY A 198 16.69 19.56 -6.21
CA GLY A 198 15.42 19.08 -6.77
C GLY A 198 14.41 18.63 -5.72
N GLY A 199 13.32 18.04 -6.20
CA GLY A 199 12.19 17.57 -5.41
C GLY A 199 11.91 16.07 -5.55
N HIS A 200 10.63 15.71 -5.65
CA HIS A 200 10.15 14.32 -5.68
C HIS A 200 10.53 13.52 -6.94
N ASP A 201 11.06 14.14 -7.95
CA ASP A 201 11.54 13.52 -9.20
C ASP A 201 13.07 13.56 -9.34
N ALA A 202 13.78 13.94 -8.29
CA ALA A 202 15.23 14.00 -8.24
C ALA A 202 15.82 12.96 -7.28
N ILE A 203 17.04 12.55 -7.54
CA ILE A 203 17.85 11.69 -6.66
C ILE A 203 18.67 12.58 -5.72
N ASN A 204 18.73 12.21 -4.43
CA ASN A 204 19.66 12.80 -3.49
C ASN A 204 21.11 12.59 -3.97
N PRO A 205 21.90 13.67 -4.22
CA PRO A 205 23.27 13.54 -4.71
C PRO A 205 24.19 12.67 -3.83
N GLU A 206 23.90 12.57 -2.53
CA GLU A 206 24.64 11.69 -1.59
C GLU A 206 24.40 10.20 -1.89
N LEU A 207 23.28 9.84 -2.54
CA LEU A 207 22.98 8.47 -2.94
C LEU A 207 23.52 8.12 -4.32
N GLY A 208 23.86 9.12 -5.13
CA GLY A 208 24.35 8.95 -6.48
C GLY A 208 23.53 9.69 -7.53
N THR A 209 23.63 9.25 -8.77
CA THR A 209 22.95 9.82 -9.94
C THR A 209 21.71 9.00 -10.31
N LEU A 210 20.87 9.55 -11.20
CA LEU A 210 19.76 8.79 -11.79
C LEU A 210 20.25 7.52 -12.51
N LYS A 211 21.44 7.57 -13.12
CA LYS A 211 22.07 6.41 -13.78
C LYS A 211 22.42 5.33 -12.75
N ASP A 212 23.01 5.71 -11.61
CA ASP A 212 23.32 4.76 -10.53
C ASP A 212 22.06 4.09 -9.99
N PHE A 213 20.97 4.85 -9.85
CA PHE A 213 19.66 4.31 -9.48
C PHE A 213 19.11 3.34 -10.54
N GLN A 214 19.18 3.68 -11.83
CA GLN A 214 18.76 2.78 -12.92
C GLN A 214 19.57 1.48 -12.92
N GLU A 215 20.87 1.55 -12.67
CA GLU A 215 21.73 0.37 -12.54
C GLU A 215 21.36 -0.48 -11.32
N PHE A 216 21.00 0.17 -10.20
CA PHE A 216 20.51 -0.50 -8.99
C PHE A 216 19.19 -1.24 -9.28
N VAL A 217 18.20 -0.58 -9.89
CA VAL A 217 16.92 -1.19 -10.30
C VAL A 217 17.14 -2.37 -11.25
N ALA A 218 18.03 -2.20 -12.24
CA ALA A 218 18.35 -3.28 -13.18
C ALA A 218 19.04 -4.48 -12.50
N ALA A 219 19.87 -4.24 -11.48
CA ALA A 219 20.49 -5.30 -10.69
C ALA A 219 19.46 -6.04 -9.81
N ALA A 220 18.55 -5.31 -9.18
CA ALA A 220 17.46 -5.89 -8.40
C ALA A 220 16.56 -6.79 -9.27
N LYS A 221 16.19 -6.31 -10.47
CA LYS A 221 15.39 -7.07 -11.44
C LYS A 221 16.03 -8.40 -11.84
N LYS A 222 17.36 -8.45 -12.01
CA LYS A 222 18.09 -9.68 -12.31
C LYS A 222 18.00 -10.73 -11.20
N LEU A 223 17.73 -10.29 -9.97
CA LEU A 223 17.53 -11.13 -8.79
C LEU A 223 16.05 -11.38 -8.48
N ASN A 224 15.15 -11.01 -9.41
CA ASN A 224 13.69 -11.06 -9.24
C ASN A 224 13.17 -10.22 -8.06
N ILE A 225 13.88 -9.15 -7.70
CA ILE A 225 13.46 -8.17 -6.69
C ILE A 225 12.84 -6.97 -7.42
N GLU A 226 11.63 -6.60 -7.04
CA GLU A 226 11.01 -5.34 -7.44
C GLU A 226 11.37 -4.23 -6.45
N ILE A 227 11.60 -3.01 -6.94
CA ILE A 227 11.86 -1.86 -6.08
C ILE A 227 10.56 -1.13 -5.81
N ALA A 228 10.27 -0.90 -4.52
CA ALA A 228 9.22 -0.01 -4.06
C ALA A 228 9.82 1.31 -3.57
N LEU A 229 9.26 2.45 -4.02
CA LEU A 229 9.65 3.77 -3.55
C LEU A 229 8.63 4.35 -2.57
N ASP A 230 9.12 5.20 -1.68
CA ASP A 230 8.26 6.01 -0.82
C ASP A 230 7.64 7.17 -1.62
N LEU A 231 6.34 7.33 -1.51
CA LEU A 231 5.60 8.49 -2.02
C LEU A 231 5.09 9.30 -0.85
N ALA A 232 5.91 10.24 -0.39
CA ALA A 232 5.59 11.16 0.71
C ALA A 232 5.21 12.53 0.16
N LEU A 233 3.91 12.84 0.08
CA LEU A 233 3.42 14.12 -0.42
C LEU A 233 3.51 15.19 0.66
N GLN A 234 4.73 15.67 0.86
CA GLN A 234 5.14 16.75 1.76
C GLN A 234 6.49 17.31 1.31
N CYS A 235 6.81 18.51 1.71
CA CYS A 235 7.99 19.24 1.23
C CYS A 235 8.83 19.76 2.40
N SER A 236 10.14 19.85 2.21
CA SER A 236 10.97 20.72 3.06
C SER A 236 10.70 22.18 2.73
N PRO A 237 11.09 23.13 3.58
CA PRO A 237 11.05 24.56 3.26
C PRO A 237 11.89 24.94 2.02
N ASP A 238 12.90 24.13 1.67
CA ASP A 238 13.81 24.39 0.56
C ASP A 238 13.34 23.74 -0.77
N HIS A 239 12.21 23.03 -0.74
CA HIS A 239 11.66 22.39 -1.93
C HIS A 239 11.36 23.40 -3.04
N PRO A 240 11.66 23.11 -4.33
CA PRO A 240 11.35 24.01 -5.44
C PRO A 240 9.91 24.51 -5.45
N TRP A 241 8.92 23.69 -5.09
CA TRP A 241 7.52 24.07 -5.02
C TRP A 241 7.23 25.16 -3.99
N ALA A 242 7.97 25.23 -2.90
CA ALA A 242 7.77 26.29 -1.90
C ALA A 242 7.99 27.70 -2.48
N LYS A 243 8.70 27.81 -3.62
CA LYS A 243 8.93 29.06 -4.35
C LYS A 243 8.04 29.17 -5.58
N SER A 244 7.91 28.09 -6.38
CA SER A 244 7.24 28.10 -7.68
C SER A 244 5.73 27.86 -7.61
N HIS A 245 5.24 27.20 -6.55
CA HIS A 245 3.84 26.80 -6.36
C HIS A 245 3.38 27.10 -4.94
N GLN A 246 3.40 28.36 -4.55
CA GLN A 246 3.01 28.77 -3.20
C GLN A 246 1.54 28.49 -2.89
N GLU A 247 0.69 28.37 -3.92
CA GLU A 247 -0.70 27.95 -3.83
C GLU A 247 -0.89 26.51 -3.29
N TRP A 248 0.13 25.67 -3.42
CA TRP A 248 0.10 24.28 -2.88
C TRP A 248 0.41 24.21 -1.39
N PHE A 249 0.48 25.35 -0.70
CA PHE A 249 0.77 25.39 0.72
C PHE A 249 -0.23 26.28 1.46
N THR A 250 -0.51 25.92 2.71
CA THR A 250 -1.33 26.76 3.59
C THR A 250 -0.47 27.83 4.20
N LYS A 251 -0.87 29.10 4.05
CA LYS A 251 -0.22 30.27 4.65
C LYS A 251 -0.87 30.62 5.98
N ARG A 252 -0.03 31.01 6.94
CA ARG A 252 -0.45 31.62 8.20
C ARG A 252 -0.81 33.08 8.00
N ALA A 253 -1.42 33.70 9.01
CA ALA A 253 -1.80 35.11 8.98
C ALA A 253 -0.60 36.06 8.80
N ASP A 254 0.59 35.66 9.21
CA ASP A 254 1.84 36.41 9.03
C ASP A 254 2.49 36.20 7.64
N GLY A 255 1.83 35.44 6.76
CA GLY A 255 2.30 35.16 5.40
C GLY A 255 3.29 33.98 5.31
N THR A 256 3.72 33.40 6.42
CA THR A 256 4.60 32.24 6.42
C THR A 256 3.82 30.96 6.04
N ILE A 257 4.51 29.98 5.45
CA ILE A 257 3.92 28.66 5.17
C ILE A 257 3.77 27.89 6.49
N ALA A 258 2.62 27.24 6.67
CA ALA A 258 2.38 26.38 7.82
C ALA A 258 3.22 25.11 7.72
N TYR A 259 3.96 24.77 8.78
CA TYR A 259 4.66 23.50 8.89
C TYR A 259 3.78 22.44 9.56
N ALA A 260 4.16 21.16 9.44
CA ALA A 260 3.43 20.04 10.02
C ALA A 260 3.48 20.07 11.55
N GLU A 261 2.34 19.82 12.19
CA GLU A 261 2.22 19.72 13.64
C GLU A 261 1.37 18.51 14.02
N ASN A 262 1.82 17.79 15.05
CA ASN A 262 1.04 16.78 15.77
C ASN A 262 1.31 16.98 17.26
N PRO A 263 0.56 17.87 17.92
CA PRO A 263 0.87 18.33 19.28
C PRO A 263 1.12 17.17 20.25
N PRO A 264 2.17 17.25 21.10
CA PRO A 264 3.07 18.40 21.26
C PRO A 264 4.22 18.50 20.21
N LYS A 265 4.30 17.59 19.25
CA LYS A 265 5.37 17.54 18.24
C LYS A 265 5.19 18.61 17.17
N LYS A 266 6.30 19.23 16.75
CA LYS A 266 6.39 20.20 15.67
C LYS A 266 7.45 19.73 14.66
N TYR A 267 7.10 19.79 13.38
CA TYR A 267 7.96 19.33 12.28
C TYR A 267 8.25 20.52 11.35
N GLN A 268 9.13 21.46 11.80
CA GLN A 268 9.43 22.66 11.04
C GLN A 268 10.16 22.37 9.72
N ASP A 269 10.74 21.21 9.59
CA ASP A 269 11.38 20.67 8.40
C ASP A 269 10.38 20.14 7.34
N ILE A 270 9.06 20.16 7.65
CA ILE A 270 8.01 19.61 6.77
C ILE A 270 6.89 20.61 6.58
N TYR A 271 6.65 20.98 5.31
CA TYR A 271 5.48 21.71 4.85
C TYR A 271 4.45 20.74 4.26
N PRO A 272 3.27 20.58 4.90
CA PRO A 272 2.16 19.82 4.33
C PRO A 272 1.65 20.47 3.06
N ILE A 273 1.22 19.64 2.11
CA ILE A 273 0.64 20.10 0.86
C ILE A 273 -0.86 20.42 1.08
N ASN A 274 -1.32 21.56 0.51
CA ASN A 274 -2.71 21.95 0.46
C ASN A 274 -3.33 21.46 -0.85
N PHE A 275 -4.38 20.65 -0.77
CA PHE A 275 -5.06 20.05 -1.91
C PHE A 275 -6.26 20.88 -2.42
N ASP A 276 -6.64 21.94 -1.70
CA ASP A 276 -7.87 22.68 -1.99
C ASP A 276 -7.64 23.86 -2.96
N ASN A 277 -6.48 24.50 -2.89
CA ASN A 277 -6.22 25.75 -3.64
C ASN A 277 -6.03 25.53 -5.15
N ASP A 278 -5.31 24.46 -5.53
CA ASP A 278 -5.08 24.05 -6.93
C ASP A 278 -5.07 22.52 -7.04
N TYR A 279 -6.24 21.93 -6.88
CA TYR A 279 -6.41 20.47 -6.91
C TYR A 279 -5.92 19.85 -8.22
N LYS A 280 -6.29 20.45 -9.37
CA LYS A 280 -5.97 19.88 -10.70
C LYS A 280 -4.47 19.99 -11.01
N GLY A 281 -3.86 21.13 -10.71
CA GLY A 281 -2.42 21.33 -10.92
C GLY A 281 -1.62 20.33 -10.07
N LEU A 282 -1.96 20.21 -8.79
CA LEU A 282 -1.31 19.29 -7.88
C LEU A 282 -1.51 17.83 -8.30
N LEU A 283 -2.72 17.41 -8.66
CA LEU A 283 -2.97 16.05 -9.14
C LEU A 283 -2.15 15.72 -10.38
N ASN A 284 -2.12 16.63 -11.37
CA ASN A 284 -1.33 16.45 -12.60
C ASN A 284 0.16 16.30 -12.30
N GLU A 285 0.67 17.11 -11.38
CA GLU A 285 2.08 17.04 -10.98
C GLU A 285 2.42 15.73 -10.25
N VAL A 286 1.57 15.29 -9.33
CA VAL A 286 1.77 13.99 -8.64
C VAL A 286 1.70 12.83 -9.65
N LEU A 287 0.76 12.86 -10.59
CA LEU A 287 0.67 11.87 -11.67
C LEU A 287 1.94 11.89 -12.55
N ARG A 288 2.49 13.08 -12.85
CA ARG A 288 3.74 13.22 -13.60
C ARG A 288 4.90 12.56 -12.85
N ILE A 289 5.02 12.80 -11.55
CA ILE A 289 6.06 12.22 -10.69
C ILE A 289 5.94 10.68 -10.66
N ILE A 290 4.74 10.15 -10.44
CA ILE A 290 4.51 8.69 -10.42
C ILE A 290 4.89 8.09 -11.77
N ARG A 291 4.45 8.67 -12.90
CA ARG A 291 4.79 8.22 -14.25
C ARG A 291 6.29 8.29 -14.53
N PHE A 292 6.97 9.33 -14.01
CA PHE A 292 8.43 9.43 -14.11
C PHE A 292 9.10 8.22 -13.44
N TRP A 293 8.72 7.87 -12.20
CA TRP A 293 9.31 6.71 -11.51
C TRP A 293 8.90 5.38 -12.13
N ILE A 294 7.69 5.25 -12.66
CA ILE A 294 7.27 4.09 -13.45
C ILE A 294 8.19 3.93 -14.67
N SER A 295 8.53 5.02 -15.35
CA SER A 295 9.47 4.98 -16.50
C SER A 295 10.87 4.56 -16.11
N GLN A 296 11.24 4.69 -14.82
CA GLN A 296 12.50 4.17 -14.28
C GLN A 296 12.40 2.70 -13.82
N GLY A 297 11.26 2.04 -14.03
CA GLY A 297 11.04 0.63 -13.72
C GLY A 297 10.39 0.37 -12.35
N ILE A 298 9.90 1.39 -11.67
CA ILE A 298 9.20 1.25 -10.39
C ILE A 298 7.76 0.78 -10.62
N LYS A 299 7.33 -0.23 -9.85
CA LYS A 299 5.98 -0.81 -9.90
C LYS A 299 5.27 -0.81 -8.55
N ALA A 300 5.91 -0.37 -7.51
CA ALA A 300 5.34 -0.30 -6.17
C ALA A 300 5.65 1.03 -5.49
N PHE A 301 4.64 1.61 -4.85
CA PHE A 301 4.77 2.83 -4.06
C PHE A 301 4.23 2.59 -2.64
N ARG A 302 5.08 2.77 -1.63
CA ARG A 302 4.62 2.90 -0.25
C ARG A 302 4.25 4.36 -0.04
N VAL A 303 3.02 4.61 0.29
CA VAL A 303 2.50 5.98 0.43
C VAL A 303 2.51 6.39 1.89
N ASP A 304 3.28 7.42 2.17
CA ASP A 304 3.46 7.98 3.52
C ASP A 304 2.22 8.73 3.98
N ASN A 305 1.66 8.32 5.11
CA ASN A 305 0.52 8.98 5.77
C ASN A 305 -0.61 9.41 4.82
N PRO A 306 -1.17 8.52 3.96
CA PRO A 306 -2.22 8.91 3.00
C PRO A 306 -3.51 9.38 3.68
N HIS A 307 -3.75 8.98 4.93
CA HIS A 307 -4.91 9.38 5.72
C HIS A 307 -4.92 10.86 6.12
N THR A 308 -3.81 11.57 5.91
CA THR A 308 -3.69 13.02 6.13
C THR A 308 -3.99 13.85 4.88
N LYS A 309 -4.34 13.19 3.79
CA LYS A 309 -4.68 13.79 2.48
C LYS A 309 -6.10 13.42 2.12
N PRO A 310 -6.77 14.17 1.21
CA PRO A 310 -8.15 13.89 0.81
C PRO A 310 -8.29 12.49 0.18
N VAL A 311 -9.27 11.72 0.63
CA VAL A 311 -9.48 10.35 0.12
C VAL A 311 -9.81 10.34 -1.38
N HIS A 312 -10.60 11.32 -1.87
CA HIS A 312 -10.94 11.44 -3.29
C HIS A 312 -9.73 11.71 -4.18
N PHE A 313 -8.71 12.40 -3.66
CA PHE A 313 -7.45 12.58 -4.38
C PHE A 313 -6.79 11.23 -4.67
N TRP A 314 -6.71 10.35 -3.67
CA TRP A 314 -6.15 9.01 -3.85
C TRP A 314 -7.00 8.17 -4.81
N GLN A 315 -8.31 8.27 -4.71
CA GLN A 315 -9.23 7.56 -5.60
C GLN A 315 -8.98 7.93 -7.07
N GLU A 316 -8.88 9.22 -7.38
CA GLU A 316 -8.63 9.69 -8.74
C GLU A 316 -7.20 9.37 -9.21
N CYS A 317 -6.21 9.60 -8.35
CA CYS A 317 -4.80 9.34 -8.65
C CYS A 317 -4.55 7.85 -8.94
N ILE A 318 -5.00 6.95 -8.05
CA ILE A 318 -4.78 5.51 -8.19
C ILE A 318 -5.57 4.96 -9.40
N ALA A 319 -6.83 5.38 -9.58
CA ALA A 319 -7.62 4.95 -10.73
C ALA A 319 -6.98 5.36 -12.06
N THR A 320 -6.40 6.56 -12.14
CA THR A 320 -5.69 7.04 -13.33
C THR A 320 -4.45 6.20 -13.62
N ILE A 321 -3.61 5.97 -12.61
CA ILE A 321 -2.40 5.16 -12.80
C ILE A 321 -2.73 3.70 -13.12
N ASN A 322 -3.69 3.09 -12.44
CA ASN A 322 -4.07 1.69 -12.67
C ASN A 322 -4.68 1.47 -14.08
N LYS A 323 -5.34 2.48 -14.64
CA LYS A 323 -5.83 2.42 -16.02
C LYS A 323 -4.69 2.39 -17.04
N GLU A 324 -3.59 3.08 -16.76
CA GLU A 324 -2.42 3.18 -17.62
C GLU A 324 -1.42 2.04 -17.39
N ASN A 325 -1.26 1.64 -16.13
CA ASN A 325 -0.26 0.69 -15.64
C ASN A 325 -0.89 -0.23 -14.57
N PRO A 326 -1.68 -1.23 -14.98
CA PRO A 326 -2.44 -2.08 -14.06
C PRO A 326 -1.57 -2.95 -13.14
N GLU A 327 -0.28 -3.06 -13.43
CA GLU A 327 0.69 -3.77 -12.60
C GLU A 327 1.25 -2.95 -11.44
N VAL A 328 0.96 -1.65 -11.38
CA VAL A 328 1.45 -0.77 -10.31
C VAL A 328 0.59 -0.93 -9.06
N ILE A 329 1.25 -1.05 -7.91
CA ILE A 329 0.60 -1.17 -6.60
C ILE A 329 0.94 0.01 -5.68
N PHE A 330 -0.04 0.40 -4.89
CA PHE A 330 0.08 1.39 -3.83
C PHE A 330 -0.18 0.75 -2.47
N LEU A 331 0.79 0.83 -1.57
CA LEU A 331 0.72 0.38 -0.19
C LEU A 331 0.50 1.58 0.73
N ALA A 332 -0.66 1.65 1.40
CA ALA A 332 -0.98 2.73 2.33
C ALA A 332 -0.29 2.53 3.68
N GLU A 333 0.55 3.47 4.09
CA GLU A 333 1.01 3.55 5.48
C GLU A 333 0.05 4.46 6.24
N ALA A 334 -0.92 3.84 6.92
CA ALA A 334 -2.00 4.58 7.55
C ALA A 334 -2.33 4.00 8.94
N PHE A 335 -1.62 4.51 9.96
CA PHE A 335 -1.91 4.17 11.36
C PHE A 335 -3.01 5.08 11.89
N THR A 336 -4.24 4.76 11.53
CA THR A 336 -5.41 5.58 11.81
C THR A 336 -6.59 4.72 12.27
N ARG A 337 -7.76 5.34 12.49
CA ARG A 337 -8.98 4.60 12.88
C ARG A 337 -9.43 3.63 11.76
N PRO A 338 -10.04 2.49 12.10
CA PRO A 338 -10.47 1.47 11.12
C PRO A 338 -11.27 2.04 9.94
N ALA A 339 -12.22 2.95 10.20
CA ALA A 339 -13.04 3.55 9.15
C ALA A 339 -12.21 4.27 8.08
N MET A 340 -11.18 5.02 8.47
CA MET A 340 -10.29 5.72 7.53
C MET A 340 -9.37 4.73 6.80
N MET A 341 -8.83 3.72 7.49
CA MET A 341 -8.00 2.68 6.87
C MET A 341 -8.81 1.91 5.81
N HIS A 342 -10.04 1.54 6.12
CA HIS A 342 -10.96 0.89 5.18
C HIS A 342 -11.36 1.82 4.02
N ALA A 343 -11.54 3.13 4.27
CA ALA A 343 -11.81 4.11 3.22
C ALA A 343 -10.67 4.18 2.20
N LEU A 344 -9.41 4.12 2.63
CA LEU A 344 -8.26 4.07 1.73
C LEU A 344 -8.26 2.79 0.88
N GLY A 345 -8.57 1.63 1.48
CA GLY A 345 -8.74 0.37 0.73
C GLY A 345 -9.81 0.49 -0.36
N LYS A 346 -10.95 1.12 -0.02
CA LYS A 346 -12.06 1.39 -0.96
C LYS A 346 -11.68 2.42 -2.03
N ALA A 347 -10.82 3.37 -1.71
CA ALA A 347 -10.32 4.38 -2.65
C ALA A 347 -9.35 3.80 -3.70
N GLY A 348 -8.92 2.53 -3.57
CA GLY A 348 -8.13 1.84 -4.57
C GLY A 348 -6.74 1.39 -4.12
N PHE A 349 -6.29 1.71 -2.91
CA PHE A 349 -5.02 1.18 -2.42
C PHE A 349 -5.03 -0.35 -2.48
N GLN A 350 -4.05 -0.94 -3.16
CA GLN A 350 -3.94 -2.38 -3.31
C GLN A 350 -3.63 -3.06 -1.98
N GLN A 351 -2.78 -2.43 -1.18
CA GLN A 351 -2.33 -2.94 0.12
C GLN A 351 -2.39 -1.86 1.19
N SER A 352 -2.39 -2.25 2.46
CA SER A 352 -2.34 -1.32 3.58
C SER A 352 -1.55 -1.91 4.76
N TYR A 353 -0.81 -1.08 5.47
CA TYR A 353 -0.32 -1.40 6.81
C TYR A 353 -1.52 -1.67 7.72
N THR A 354 -1.27 -2.37 8.84
CA THR A 354 -2.35 -2.94 9.65
C THR A 354 -2.08 -2.84 11.14
N TYR A 355 -3.08 -3.25 11.92
CA TYR A 355 -2.98 -3.36 13.38
C TYR A 355 -2.32 -4.64 13.90
N PHE A 356 -1.89 -5.55 13.05
CA PHE A 356 -1.34 -6.85 13.45
C PHE A 356 -0.26 -6.70 14.52
N THR A 357 0.64 -5.75 14.38
CA THR A 357 1.74 -5.57 15.33
C THR A 357 1.28 -5.22 16.75
N TRP A 358 0.08 -4.63 16.90
CA TRP A 358 -0.49 -4.29 18.21
C TRP A 358 -1.51 -5.31 18.72
N ARG A 359 -1.80 -6.37 17.97
CA ARG A 359 -2.64 -7.48 18.41
C ARG A 359 -1.75 -8.53 19.07
N VAL A 360 -1.82 -8.66 20.40
CA VAL A 360 -0.85 -9.44 21.19
C VAL A 360 -1.49 -10.69 21.77
N THR A 361 -2.73 -10.59 22.26
CA THR A 361 -3.46 -11.72 22.82
C THR A 361 -4.03 -12.65 21.76
N LYS A 362 -4.29 -13.91 22.12
CA LYS A 362 -4.95 -14.88 21.22
C LYS A 362 -6.28 -14.33 20.68
N GLN A 363 -7.10 -13.74 21.56
CA GLN A 363 -8.42 -13.23 21.17
C GLN A 363 -8.30 -12.09 20.16
N GLU A 364 -7.42 -11.11 20.41
CA GLU A 364 -7.20 -10.01 19.49
C GLU A 364 -6.72 -10.49 18.11
N LEU A 365 -5.87 -11.52 18.06
CA LEU A 365 -5.39 -12.11 16.81
C LEU A 365 -6.51 -12.84 16.06
N VAL A 366 -7.37 -13.59 16.78
CA VAL A 366 -8.54 -14.28 16.19
C VAL A 366 -9.55 -13.27 15.66
N ASP A 367 -9.88 -12.25 16.43
CA ASP A 367 -10.83 -11.21 16.04
C ASP A 367 -10.34 -10.46 14.81
N TYR A 368 -9.08 -10.06 14.80
CA TYR A 368 -8.49 -9.36 13.67
C TYR A 368 -8.35 -10.26 12.43
N GLY A 369 -7.95 -11.51 12.59
CA GLY A 369 -7.92 -12.49 11.51
C GLY A 369 -9.31 -12.72 10.90
N THR A 370 -10.35 -12.73 11.73
CA THR A 370 -11.74 -12.84 11.28
C THR A 370 -12.18 -11.58 10.52
N GLU A 371 -11.86 -10.40 11.04
CA GLU A 371 -12.13 -9.12 10.35
C GLU A 371 -11.55 -9.12 8.93
N VAL A 372 -10.26 -9.36 8.80
CA VAL A 372 -9.56 -9.25 7.51
C VAL A 372 -9.93 -10.35 6.51
N SER A 373 -10.25 -11.57 7.00
CA SER A 373 -10.57 -12.69 6.11
C SER A 373 -12.05 -12.76 5.69
N LYS A 374 -12.98 -12.23 6.50
CA LYS A 374 -14.41 -12.36 6.26
C LYS A 374 -15.14 -11.04 6.06
N GLN A 375 -14.76 -9.99 6.79
CA GLN A 375 -15.52 -8.74 6.78
C GLN A 375 -15.00 -7.75 5.76
N THR A 376 -13.67 -7.71 5.56
CA THR A 376 -13.02 -6.67 4.75
C THR A 376 -12.29 -7.22 3.53
N SER A 377 -12.22 -8.53 3.35
CA SER A 377 -11.46 -9.20 2.27
C SER A 377 -11.84 -8.73 0.86
N GLY A 378 -13.07 -8.29 0.65
CA GLY A 378 -13.54 -7.80 -0.64
C GLY A 378 -12.91 -6.46 -1.09
N PHE A 379 -12.41 -5.66 -0.15
CA PHE A 379 -11.91 -4.30 -0.47
C PHE A 379 -10.61 -3.92 0.25
N PHE A 380 -10.15 -4.72 1.20
CA PHE A 380 -9.00 -4.39 2.04
C PHE A 380 -8.02 -5.56 2.10
N ARG A 381 -6.77 -5.33 1.68
CA ARG A 381 -5.70 -6.33 1.72
C ARG A 381 -4.59 -5.85 2.66
N PRO A 382 -4.51 -6.45 3.85
CA PRO A 382 -3.51 -6.09 4.84
C PRO A 382 -2.13 -6.60 4.44
N ASN A 383 -1.11 -5.76 4.69
CA ASN A 383 0.30 -6.14 4.65
C ASN A 383 0.77 -6.25 6.12
N PHE A 384 1.10 -7.44 6.57
CA PHE A 384 1.51 -7.66 7.95
C PHE A 384 3.02 -7.51 8.11
N TRP A 385 3.43 -6.94 9.23
CA TRP A 385 4.82 -6.72 9.58
C TRP A 385 5.06 -6.97 11.08
N VAL A 386 6.24 -7.39 11.43
CA VAL A 386 6.64 -7.64 12.84
C VAL A 386 6.96 -6.31 13.51
N ASN A 387 7.82 -5.52 12.87
CA ASN A 387 8.18 -4.16 13.25
C ASN A 387 8.65 -3.38 12.02
N THR A 388 8.69 -2.06 12.13
CA THR A 388 9.31 -1.16 11.14
C THR A 388 10.48 -0.43 11.78
N PRO A 389 11.32 0.32 11.04
CA PRO A 389 12.33 1.18 11.63
C PRO A 389 11.75 2.21 12.63
N ASP A 390 10.51 2.68 12.39
CA ASP A 390 9.83 3.67 13.23
C ASP A 390 9.12 3.07 14.43
N ILE A 391 8.72 1.79 14.35
CA ILE A 391 7.80 1.18 15.32
C ILE A 391 8.38 -0.13 15.82
N LEU A 392 8.80 -0.14 17.07
CA LEU A 392 9.13 -1.33 17.84
C LEU A 392 8.06 -1.52 18.92
N PRO A 393 7.09 -2.42 18.72
CA PRO A 393 6.02 -2.67 19.68
C PRO A 393 6.54 -3.10 21.04
N LEU A 394 5.80 -2.76 22.10
CA LEU A 394 6.22 -3.00 23.49
C LEU A 394 6.67 -4.44 23.75
N HIS A 395 5.95 -5.43 23.23
CA HIS A 395 6.26 -6.85 23.42
C HIS A 395 7.55 -7.31 22.73
N LEU A 396 8.11 -6.52 21.81
CA LEU A 396 9.38 -6.79 21.13
C LEU A 396 10.57 -6.02 21.74
N GLN A 397 10.33 -5.05 22.62
CA GLN A 397 11.38 -4.20 23.17
C GLN A 397 12.38 -4.94 24.06
N SER A 398 12.02 -6.13 24.54
CA SER A 398 12.97 -7.01 25.24
C SER A 398 14.11 -7.52 24.35
N GLY A 399 13.96 -7.42 23.01
CA GLY A 399 14.92 -7.96 22.05
C GLY A 399 14.96 -9.49 22.00
N ASN A 400 14.01 -10.19 22.63
CA ASN A 400 14.00 -11.65 22.66
C ASN A 400 13.72 -12.25 21.26
N PRO A 401 14.69 -12.95 20.63
CA PRO A 401 14.53 -13.50 19.28
C PRO A 401 13.34 -14.45 19.13
N ALA A 402 12.98 -15.18 20.21
CA ALA A 402 11.85 -16.11 20.17
C ALA A 402 10.51 -15.41 19.94
N ILE A 403 10.33 -14.19 20.47
CA ILE A 403 9.11 -13.41 20.27
C ILE A 403 9.06 -12.90 18.82
N PHE A 404 10.18 -12.44 18.28
CA PHE A 404 10.26 -12.07 16.85
C PHE A 404 9.93 -13.26 15.95
N ALA A 405 10.51 -14.43 16.24
CA ALA A 405 10.25 -15.68 15.51
C ALA A 405 8.76 -16.06 15.56
N GLN A 406 8.16 -16.04 16.76
CA GLN A 406 6.73 -16.30 16.93
C GLN A 406 5.87 -15.36 16.09
N ARG A 407 6.17 -14.06 16.10
CA ARG A 407 5.43 -13.06 15.30
C ARG A 407 5.61 -13.30 13.81
N ALA A 408 6.83 -13.62 13.36
CA ALA A 408 7.11 -13.96 11.97
C ALA A 408 6.35 -15.20 11.50
N VAL A 409 6.29 -16.26 12.33
CA VAL A 409 5.53 -17.48 12.02
C VAL A 409 4.03 -17.18 11.94
N LEU A 410 3.46 -16.45 12.91
CA LEU A 410 2.05 -16.04 12.87
C LEU A 410 1.73 -15.25 11.61
N LEU A 411 2.59 -14.35 11.22
CA LEU A 411 2.47 -13.54 10.01
C LEU A 411 2.49 -14.44 8.75
N MET A 412 3.39 -15.41 8.65
CA MET A 412 3.49 -16.34 7.52
C MET A 412 2.30 -17.30 7.41
N VAL A 413 1.76 -17.75 8.55
CA VAL A 413 0.64 -18.71 8.58
C VAL A 413 -0.71 -18.03 8.39
N CYS A 414 -0.87 -16.80 8.89
CA CYS A 414 -2.16 -16.11 8.87
C CYS A 414 -2.41 -15.33 7.59
N LEU A 415 -1.37 -15.06 6.77
CA LEU A 415 -1.49 -14.15 5.66
C LEU A 415 -0.61 -14.40 4.47
N ILE A 416 -1.06 -13.76 3.41
CA ILE A 416 -0.53 -13.83 2.06
C ILE A 416 0.53 -12.72 1.83
N GLN A 417 0.51 -11.64 2.63
CA GLN A 417 1.42 -10.49 2.52
C GLN A 417 2.37 -10.38 3.71
N LEU A 418 3.66 -10.28 3.43
CA LEU A 418 4.73 -10.21 4.43
C LEU A 418 5.54 -8.92 4.26
N HIS A 419 5.79 -8.22 5.36
CA HIS A 419 6.72 -7.10 5.39
C HIS A 419 7.76 -7.27 6.50
N PHE A 420 9.03 -7.21 6.12
CA PHE A 420 10.16 -7.24 7.04
C PHE A 420 11.07 -6.03 6.84
N SER A 421 11.48 -5.42 7.93
CA SER A 421 12.56 -4.44 7.93
C SER A 421 13.90 -5.07 8.25
N SER A 422 14.98 -4.37 7.97
CA SER A 422 16.33 -4.78 8.39
C SER A 422 16.43 -5.00 9.90
N SER A 423 15.69 -4.24 10.69
CA SER A 423 15.61 -4.40 12.15
C SER A 423 14.90 -5.67 12.60
N THR A 424 13.94 -6.20 11.82
CA THR A 424 13.27 -7.46 12.13
C THR A 424 14.19 -8.65 11.98
N ILE A 425 15.07 -8.66 10.98
CA ILE A 425 15.93 -9.81 10.67
C ILE A 425 17.21 -9.79 11.51
N SER A 426 17.65 -8.64 12.00
CA SER A 426 18.84 -8.51 12.82
C SER A 426 18.92 -9.49 14.00
N PRO A 427 17.82 -9.81 14.74
CA PRO A 427 17.86 -10.82 15.79
C PRO A 427 18.09 -12.26 15.30
N PHE A 428 17.78 -12.56 14.02
CA PHE A 428 17.94 -13.89 13.43
C PHE A 428 19.31 -14.10 12.80
N ILE A 429 19.96 -13.00 12.40
CA ILE A 429 21.31 -13.02 11.82
C ILE A 429 22.28 -12.72 12.96
N SER A 430 22.82 -13.75 13.60
CA SER A 430 23.74 -13.63 14.72
C SER A 430 24.94 -12.73 14.41
N HIS A 431 25.22 -11.77 15.32
CA HIS A 431 26.48 -11.08 15.57
C HIS A 431 27.04 -10.06 14.59
N ARG A 432 26.23 -9.38 13.79
CA ARG A 432 26.67 -8.06 13.30
C ARG A 432 25.74 -6.97 13.80
N LYS A 433 26.25 -6.14 14.68
CA LYS A 433 25.57 -4.91 15.16
C LYS A 433 25.17 -4.08 13.95
N SER A 434 23.91 -4.20 13.54
CA SER A 434 23.30 -3.23 12.62
C SER A 434 23.21 -1.92 13.38
N ILE A 435 24.00 -0.94 12.98
CA ILE A 435 23.88 0.41 13.48
C ILE A 435 22.64 0.96 12.77
N CYS A 436 21.47 0.85 13.41
CA CYS A 436 20.34 1.70 13.08
C CYS A 436 20.73 3.12 13.48
N LEU A 437 21.17 3.91 12.52
CA LEU A 437 21.26 5.36 12.65
C LEU A 437 19.93 5.90 12.17
N ALA A 438 19.03 6.15 13.13
CA ALA A 438 17.86 6.99 12.90
C ALA A 438 18.32 8.44 12.64
#